data_0f02d7ea86eb4e312958939a153bc4d4
#
_entry.id   0f02d7ea86eb4e312958939a153bc4d4
#
_cell.length_a   1.000
_cell.length_b   1.000
_cell.length_c   1.000
_cell.angle_alpha   90.00
_cell.angle_beta   90.00
_cell.angle_gamma   90.00
#
_symmetry.space_group_name_H-M   'P 1'
#
loop_
_entity.id
_entity.type
_entity.pdbx_description
1 polymer ?
#
loop_
_entity_poly.entity_id
_entity_poly.type
_entity_poly.pdbx_seq_one_letter_code
_entity_poly.pdbx_strand_id
1 'polypeptide(L)'
;MIYTGSEVKPSVKLTYGSYELKAGTDYTVSYSNNINETDSASIRITGNGNFSGTQTCTFKITKIVTNINDRSISIASIGDQEYQGGETIIPKLRITQDGVTLVEGESYTITVTNNKTVGSTATITIQGIGAYTGTRSLTFKIVAADITGAEVALVQRSYEYTGAAFTPAVVSLTTTSGKRITNLS
;
A
#
# COMPACT_ATOMS: atom_id res chain seq x y z
N MET A 1 18.30 18.46 1.34
CA MET A 1 18.59 17.31 0.46
C MET A 1 17.46 16.31 0.56
N ILE A 2 17.21 15.49 -0.47
CA ILE A 2 16.12 14.51 -0.48
C ILE A 2 16.65 13.18 0.05
N TYR A 3 15.84 12.50 0.91
CA TYR A 3 16.09 11.14 1.36
C TYR A 3 15.95 10.15 0.20
N THR A 4 16.97 9.31 0.01
CA THR A 4 17.03 8.31 -1.08
C THR A 4 17.19 6.87 -0.58
N GLY A 5 17.28 6.67 0.75
CA GLY A 5 17.63 5.38 1.35
C GLY A 5 19.12 5.06 1.32
N SER A 6 19.93 5.94 0.72
CA SER A 6 21.39 5.82 0.61
C SER A 6 22.07 7.03 1.20
N GLU A 7 23.41 6.96 1.34
CA GLU A 7 24.19 8.10 1.82
C GLU A 7 24.01 9.34 0.93
N VAL A 8 23.66 10.46 1.55
CA VAL A 8 23.57 11.79 0.90
C VAL A 8 24.89 12.51 1.13
N LYS A 9 25.63 12.72 0.04
CA LYS A 9 26.96 13.37 0.06
C LYS A 9 26.97 14.63 -0.81
N PRO A 10 26.56 15.80 -0.25
CA PRO A 10 26.65 17.06 -0.98
C PRO A 10 28.08 17.34 -1.41
N SER A 11 28.27 17.87 -2.62
CA SER A 11 29.57 18.30 -3.08
C SER A 11 30.06 19.50 -2.29
N VAL A 12 31.35 19.53 -1.96
CA VAL A 12 32.01 20.61 -1.26
C VAL A 12 32.99 21.30 -2.21
N LYS A 13 32.88 22.63 -2.31
CA LYS A 13 33.82 23.47 -3.06
C LYS A 13 34.36 24.51 -2.08
N LEU A 14 35.68 24.56 -1.96
CA LEU A 14 36.38 25.51 -1.07
C LEU A 14 37.32 26.40 -1.86
N THR A 15 37.45 27.64 -1.44
CA THR A 15 38.39 28.61 -2.00
C THR A 15 39.15 29.33 -0.90
N TYR A 16 40.40 29.69 -1.16
CA TYR A 16 41.20 30.58 -0.34
C TYR A 16 41.65 31.76 -1.19
N GLY A 17 41.00 32.90 -1.03
CA GLY A 17 41.12 34.00 -2.00
C GLY A 17 40.60 33.56 -3.36
N SER A 18 41.44 33.71 -4.38
CA SER A 18 41.15 33.25 -5.76
C SER A 18 41.57 31.79 -6.03
N TYR A 19 42.21 31.13 -5.09
CA TYR A 19 42.69 29.75 -5.23
C TYR A 19 41.60 28.75 -4.87
N GLU A 20 41.29 27.83 -5.77
CA GLU A 20 40.39 26.73 -5.53
C GLU A 20 41.14 25.56 -4.89
N LEU A 21 40.69 25.15 -3.66
CA LEU A 21 41.32 24.06 -2.92
C LEU A 21 40.91 22.70 -3.53
N LYS A 22 41.86 21.76 -3.54
CA LYS A 22 41.69 20.42 -4.08
C LYS A 22 41.38 19.40 -2.97
N ALA A 23 40.27 18.71 -3.09
CA ALA A 23 39.93 17.60 -2.19
C ALA A 23 40.97 16.48 -2.26
N GLY A 24 41.33 15.92 -1.11
CA GLY A 24 42.41 14.92 -0.97
C GLY A 24 43.81 15.49 -0.85
N THR A 25 44.07 16.69 -1.36
CA THR A 25 45.35 17.37 -1.26
C THR A 25 45.35 18.47 -0.21
N ASP A 26 44.43 19.41 -0.35
CA ASP A 26 44.35 20.61 0.51
C ASP A 26 43.33 20.41 1.66
N TYR A 27 42.37 19.51 1.49
CA TYR A 27 41.41 19.15 2.52
C TYR A 27 40.83 17.75 2.33
N THR A 28 40.26 17.19 3.39
CA THR A 28 39.46 15.99 3.39
C THR A 28 38.02 16.26 3.85
N VAL A 29 37.07 15.45 3.41
CA VAL A 29 35.65 15.57 3.77
C VAL A 29 35.16 14.27 4.36
N SER A 30 34.46 14.36 5.48
CA SER A 30 33.73 13.24 6.06
C SER A 30 32.26 13.64 6.31
N TYR A 31 31.38 12.65 6.24
CA TYR A 31 29.94 12.85 6.46
C TYR A 31 29.50 12.03 7.65
N SER A 32 28.50 12.50 8.38
CA SER A 32 27.86 11.75 9.44
C SER A 32 26.37 12.04 9.50
N ASN A 33 25.60 11.07 9.99
CA ASN A 33 24.13 11.11 10.08
C ASN A 33 23.47 11.44 8.73
N ASN A 34 24.05 10.92 7.62
CA ASN A 34 23.74 11.35 6.27
C ASN A 34 22.96 10.30 5.44
N ILE A 35 22.29 9.33 6.09
CA ILE A 35 21.50 8.28 5.40
C ILE A 35 20.01 8.51 5.63
N ASN A 36 19.59 8.74 6.87
CA ASN A 36 18.19 8.83 7.23
C ASN A 36 17.67 10.28 7.21
N GLU A 37 16.35 10.45 7.24
CA GLU A 37 15.71 11.73 7.46
C GLU A 37 16.21 12.35 8.77
N THR A 38 16.72 13.58 8.67
CA THR A 38 17.30 14.30 9.82
C THR A 38 17.49 15.78 9.51
N ASP A 39 17.45 16.60 10.53
CA ASP A 39 17.83 18.02 10.47
C ASP A 39 19.31 18.25 10.81
N SER A 40 20.04 17.20 11.19
CA SER A 40 21.38 17.26 11.75
C SER A 40 22.42 16.41 11.02
N ALA A 41 22.20 16.08 9.74
CA ALA A 41 23.27 15.53 8.92
C ALA A 41 24.43 16.53 8.85
N SER A 42 25.67 16.04 8.86
CA SER A 42 26.82 16.95 8.92
C SER A 42 27.93 16.59 7.93
N ILE A 43 28.61 17.62 7.51
CA ILE A 43 29.84 17.59 6.74
C ILE A 43 30.95 18.13 7.63
N ARG A 44 32.00 17.35 7.83
CA ARG A 44 33.23 17.78 8.48
C ARG A 44 34.33 17.90 7.44
N ILE A 45 34.93 19.07 7.37
CA ILE A 45 36.03 19.40 6.48
C ILE A 45 37.27 19.55 7.35
N THR A 46 38.35 18.90 6.98
CA THR A 46 39.64 18.97 7.68
C THR A 46 40.72 19.41 6.69
N GLY A 47 41.41 20.49 7.01
CA GLY A 47 42.55 20.99 6.22
C GLY A 47 43.69 19.98 6.19
N ASN A 48 44.39 19.94 5.08
CA ASN A 48 45.54 19.07 4.82
C ASN A 48 46.62 19.81 4.06
N GLY A 49 47.86 19.31 4.12
CA GLY A 49 49.00 19.92 3.47
C GLY A 49 49.33 21.32 3.98
N ASN A 50 49.13 22.35 3.15
CA ASN A 50 49.35 23.75 3.51
C ASN A 50 48.19 24.37 4.28
N PHE A 51 47.11 23.62 4.49
CA PHE A 51 45.93 24.08 5.22
C PHE A 51 45.70 23.23 6.50
N SER A 52 45.23 23.87 7.55
CA SER A 52 45.02 23.22 8.84
C SER A 52 43.66 23.61 9.42
N GLY A 53 43.25 22.89 10.49
CA GLY A 53 42.00 23.14 11.17
C GLY A 53 40.84 22.29 10.66
N THR A 54 39.71 22.46 11.30
CA THR A 54 38.48 21.67 11.02
C THR A 54 37.26 22.57 11.05
N GLN A 55 36.39 22.39 10.08
CA GLN A 55 35.08 23.07 10.06
C GLN A 55 33.98 22.02 9.87
N THR A 56 32.86 22.22 10.58
CA THR A 56 31.69 21.37 10.44
C THR A 56 30.49 22.23 10.05
N CYS A 57 29.70 21.77 9.09
CA CYS A 57 28.42 22.36 8.75
C CYS A 57 27.35 21.28 8.71
N THR A 58 26.12 21.68 9.03
CA THR A 58 24.96 20.78 9.03
C THR A 58 24.09 21.00 7.80
N PHE A 59 23.37 19.94 7.41
CA PHE A 59 22.35 20.01 6.37
C PHE A 59 21.16 19.12 6.72
N LYS A 60 20.01 19.43 6.12
CA LYS A 60 18.77 18.68 6.31
C LYS A 60 18.59 17.63 5.23
N ILE A 61 18.18 16.43 5.63
CA ILE A 61 17.67 15.35 4.75
C ILE A 61 16.18 15.23 5.02
N THR A 62 15.36 15.42 3.97
CA THR A 62 13.90 15.41 4.06
C THR A 62 13.34 14.28 3.21
N LYS A 63 12.46 13.48 3.77
CA LYS A 63 11.68 12.49 3.03
C LYS A 63 10.54 13.20 2.31
N ILE A 64 10.43 12.96 1.01
CA ILE A 64 9.23 13.35 0.25
C ILE A 64 8.20 12.24 0.40
N VAL A 65 7.04 12.57 0.87
CA VAL A 65 5.88 11.66 0.95
C VAL A 65 4.76 12.20 0.08
N THR A 66 4.12 11.30 -0.68
CA THR A 66 2.96 11.64 -1.52
C THR A 66 1.67 11.38 -0.74
N ASN A 67 0.75 12.34 -0.72
CA ASN A 67 -0.57 12.10 -0.14
C ASN A 67 -1.37 11.16 -1.05
N ILE A 68 -2.07 10.16 -0.48
CA ILE A 68 -2.90 9.20 -1.24
C ILE A 68 -4.06 9.88 -1.98
N ASN A 69 -4.37 11.14 -1.67
CA ASN A 69 -5.34 11.98 -2.38
C ASN A 69 -4.70 12.87 -3.46
N ASP A 70 -3.37 12.78 -3.69
CA ASP A 70 -2.71 13.54 -4.74
C ASP A 70 -3.26 13.19 -6.13
N ARG A 71 -3.21 14.17 -7.04
CA ARG A 71 -3.74 14.00 -8.41
C ARG A 71 -3.00 12.97 -9.24
N SER A 72 -1.75 12.68 -8.91
CA SER A 72 -0.96 11.61 -9.52
C SER A 72 -1.45 10.20 -9.14
N ILE A 73 -2.26 10.10 -8.07
CA ILE A 73 -2.82 8.83 -7.58
C ILE A 73 -4.17 8.55 -8.24
N SER A 74 -4.22 7.49 -9.01
CA SER A 74 -5.44 6.96 -9.60
C SER A 74 -5.85 5.66 -8.91
N ILE A 75 -7.14 5.56 -8.59
CA ILE A 75 -7.74 4.35 -8.01
C ILE A 75 -8.85 3.89 -8.94
N ALA A 76 -8.79 2.65 -9.40
CA ALA A 76 -9.82 2.07 -10.24
C ALA A 76 -11.16 2.01 -9.49
N SER A 77 -12.27 2.27 -10.18
CA SER A 77 -13.61 2.16 -9.60
C SER A 77 -13.89 0.72 -9.18
N ILE A 78 -14.63 0.58 -8.09
CA ILE A 78 -15.08 -0.71 -7.58
C ILE A 78 -16.56 -0.86 -7.96
N GLY A 79 -16.89 -1.93 -8.69
CA GLY A 79 -18.27 -2.30 -8.96
C GLY A 79 -18.94 -2.94 -7.74
N ASP A 80 -20.25 -3.12 -7.83
CA ASP A 80 -21.01 -3.85 -6.84
C ASP A 80 -20.45 -5.27 -6.69
N GLN A 81 -20.48 -5.79 -5.45
CA GLN A 81 -19.95 -7.09 -5.10
C GLN A 81 -21.10 -8.04 -4.71
N GLU A 82 -21.07 -9.25 -5.23
CA GLU A 82 -22.04 -10.26 -4.86
C GLU A 82 -21.84 -10.76 -3.43
N TYR A 83 -22.95 -11.07 -2.76
CA TYR A 83 -22.98 -11.68 -1.44
C TYR A 83 -22.19 -13.01 -1.42
N GLN A 84 -21.45 -13.25 -0.35
CA GLN A 84 -20.55 -14.39 -0.21
C GLN A 84 -20.90 -15.31 0.98
N GLY A 85 -22.19 -15.48 1.27
CA GLY A 85 -22.61 -16.38 2.35
C GLY A 85 -22.28 -15.88 3.75
N GLY A 86 -22.13 -14.55 3.94
CA GLY A 86 -21.74 -13.95 5.22
C GLY A 86 -20.22 -13.80 5.42
N GLU A 87 -19.43 -14.27 4.47
CA GLU A 87 -17.99 -14.05 4.47
C GLU A 87 -17.62 -12.59 4.20
N THR A 88 -16.45 -12.20 4.66
CA THR A 88 -15.92 -10.85 4.46
C THR A 88 -15.57 -10.62 2.98
N ILE A 89 -16.14 -9.59 2.38
CA ILE A 89 -15.88 -9.23 0.98
C ILE A 89 -14.82 -8.13 0.94
N ILE A 90 -13.66 -8.44 0.35
CA ILE A 90 -12.54 -7.51 0.17
C ILE A 90 -12.22 -7.43 -1.33
N PRO A 91 -12.70 -6.40 -2.03
CA PRO A 91 -12.40 -6.23 -3.45
C PRO A 91 -10.92 -5.98 -3.68
N LYS A 92 -10.38 -6.53 -4.76
CA LYS A 92 -9.01 -6.27 -5.16
C LYS A 92 -8.90 -4.87 -5.73
N LEU A 93 -8.11 -4.02 -5.10
CA LEU A 93 -7.87 -2.65 -5.56
C LEU A 93 -6.74 -2.61 -6.60
N ARG A 94 -6.87 -1.69 -7.55
CA ARG A 94 -5.77 -1.26 -8.40
C ARG A 94 -5.54 0.22 -8.17
N ILE A 95 -4.43 0.54 -7.52
CA ILE A 95 -3.99 1.90 -7.21
C ILE A 95 -2.70 2.16 -7.98
N THR A 96 -2.62 3.27 -8.67
CA THR A 96 -1.42 3.65 -9.44
C THR A 96 -1.02 5.08 -9.14
N GLN A 97 0.29 5.35 -9.20
CA GLN A 97 0.84 6.71 -9.27
C GLN A 97 1.52 6.89 -10.62
N ASP A 98 1.09 7.86 -11.41
CA ASP A 98 1.62 8.14 -12.75
C ASP A 98 1.76 6.88 -13.62
N GLY A 99 0.77 5.95 -13.51
CA GLY A 99 0.72 4.68 -14.22
C GLY A 99 1.48 3.53 -13.56
N VAL A 100 2.29 3.77 -12.53
CA VAL A 100 3.00 2.73 -11.76
C VAL A 100 2.09 2.18 -10.66
N THR A 101 1.93 0.86 -10.61
CA THR A 101 1.07 0.20 -9.61
C THR A 101 1.68 0.26 -8.22
N LEU A 102 0.89 0.69 -7.24
CA LEU A 102 1.25 0.68 -5.83
C LEU A 102 0.97 -0.69 -5.21
N VAL A 103 1.80 -1.10 -4.24
CA VAL A 103 1.74 -2.40 -3.59
C VAL A 103 1.14 -2.26 -2.19
N GLU A 104 0.10 -3.06 -1.90
CA GLU A 104 -0.47 -3.16 -0.56
C GLU A 104 0.56 -3.75 0.42
N GLY A 105 0.62 -3.18 1.63
CA GLY A 105 1.62 -3.51 2.64
C GLY A 105 2.93 -2.72 2.52
N GLU A 106 3.23 -2.13 1.35
CA GLU A 106 4.42 -1.29 1.12
C GLU A 106 4.07 0.19 0.92
N SER A 107 3.05 0.46 0.11
CA SER A 107 2.61 1.80 -0.26
C SER A 107 1.35 2.24 0.46
N TYR A 108 0.47 1.30 0.77
CA TYR A 108 -0.78 1.53 1.46
C TYR A 108 -1.25 0.27 2.20
N THR A 109 -2.18 0.47 3.14
CA THR A 109 -2.99 -0.59 3.75
C THR A 109 -4.47 -0.30 3.53
N ILE A 110 -5.32 -1.33 3.63
CA ILE A 110 -6.77 -1.18 3.55
C ILE A 110 -7.47 -1.73 4.77
N THR A 111 -8.59 -1.13 5.11
CA THR A 111 -9.60 -1.69 6.02
C THR A 111 -10.96 -1.62 5.35
N VAL A 112 -11.81 -2.62 5.56
CA VAL A 112 -13.15 -2.67 4.97
C VAL A 112 -14.18 -2.90 6.05
N THR A 113 -15.26 -2.13 6.01
CA THR A 113 -16.37 -2.22 6.97
C THR A 113 -17.70 -2.40 6.24
N ASN A 114 -18.71 -2.93 6.94
CA ASN A 114 -20.07 -3.20 6.43
C ASN A 114 -20.11 -4.09 5.18
N ASN A 115 -19.18 -5.04 5.08
CA ASN A 115 -18.87 -5.78 3.86
C ASN A 115 -19.34 -7.25 3.87
N LYS A 116 -20.46 -7.56 4.56
CA LYS A 116 -20.98 -8.93 4.71
C LYS A 116 -22.45 -9.10 4.33
N THR A 117 -23.25 -8.04 4.37
CA THR A 117 -24.72 -8.12 4.31
C THR A 117 -25.25 -7.55 3.00
N VAL A 118 -26.16 -8.26 2.36
CA VAL A 118 -26.88 -7.79 1.16
C VAL A 118 -27.61 -6.47 1.44
N GLY A 119 -27.56 -5.54 0.48
CA GLY A 119 -28.14 -4.21 0.57
C GLY A 119 -27.29 -3.20 1.34
N SER A 120 -26.22 -3.64 2.04
CA SER A 120 -25.32 -2.71 2.71
C SER A 120 -24.39 -2.00 1.72
N THR A 121 -23.99 -0.78 2.10
CA THR A 121 -22.89 -0.07 1.46
C THR A 121 -21.62 -0.28 2.30
N ALA A 122 -20.71 -1.04 1.77
CA ALA A 122 -19.39 -1.26 2.36
C ALA A 122 -18.48 -0.05 2.11
N THR A 123 -17.59 0.22 3.07
CA THR A 123 -16.58 1.28 2.95
C THR A 123 -15.18 0.66 3.02
N ILE A 124 -14.37 0.97 2.02
CA ILE A 124 -12.93 0.69 2.01
C ILE A 124 -12.21 1.96 2.44
N THR A 125 -11.39 1.88 3.46
CA THR A 125 -10.49 2.95 3.89
C THR A 125 -9.07 2.56 3.49
N ILE A 126 -8.44 3.38 2.67
CA ILE A 126 -7.07 3.24 2.19
C ILE A 126 -6.20 4.20 3.00
N GLN A 127 -5.19 3.67 3.67
CA GLN A 127 -4.21 4.44 4.43
C GLN A 127 -2.86 4.38 3.75
N GLY A 128 -2.30 5.53 3.35
CA GLY A 128 -0.94 5.62 2.80
C GLY A 128 0.11 5.30 3.86
N ILE A 129 1.12 4.51 3.49
CA ILE A 129 2.26 4.13 4.32
C ILE A 129 3.57 4.24 3.52
N GLY A 130 4.70 4.14 4.20
CA GLY A 130 6.02 4.18 3.55
C GLY A 130 6.33 5.55 2.94
N ALA A 131 6.34 5.64 1.62
CA ALA A 131 6.50 6.88 0.86
C ALA A 131 5.17 7.62 0.64
N TYR A 132 4.08 7.12 1.21
CA TYR A 132 2.74 7.68 1.07
C TYR A 132 2.15 8.04 2.43
N THR A 133 1.20 8.98 2.43
CA THR A 133 0.51 9.46 3.64
C THR A 133 -0.95 9.79 3.32
N GLY A 134 -1.72 10.09 4.36
CA GLY A 134 -3.14 10.44 4.24
C GLY A 134 -4.05 9.23 4.09
N THR A 135 -5.33 9.51 4.03
CA THR A 135 -6.40 8.50 4.00
C THR A 135 -7.38 8.82 2.89
N ARG A 136 -7.85 7.80 2.18
CA ARG A 136 -8.90 7.91 1.15
C ARG A 136 -9.92 6.80 1.32
N SER A 137 -11.21 7.13 1.19
CA SER A 137 -12.30 6.16 1.31
C SER A 137 -13.03 5.96 -0.02
N LEU A 138 -13.41 4.73 -0.30
CA LEU A 138 -14.25 4.31 -1.41
C LEU A 138 -15.42 3.48 -0.86
N THR A 139 -16.49 3.41 -1.62
CA THR A 139 -17.66 2.59 -1.25
C THR A 139 -18.04 1.66 -2.40
N PHE A 140 -18.66 0.53 -2.05
CA PHE A 140 -19.30 -0.39 -2.97
C PHE A 140 -20.56 -0.98 -2.32
N LYS A 141 -21.51 -1.45 -3.14
CA LYS A 141 -22.71 -2.13 -2.63
C LYS A 141 -22.51 -3.64 -2.61
N ILE A 142 -23.15 -4.30 -1.64
CA ILE A 142 -23.28 -5.75 -1.63
C ILE A 142 -24.65 -6.09 -2.20
N VAL A 143 -24.67 -6.73 -3.35
CA VAL A 143 -25.88 -7.18 -4.05
C VAL A 143 -26.11 -8.66 -3.76
N ALA A 144 -27.37 -9.12 -3.95
CA ALA A 144 -27.67 -10.52 -3.84
C ALA A 144 -26.87 -11.35 -4.86
N ALA A 145 -26.42 -12.53 -4.45
CA ALA A 145 -25.80 -13.47 -5.38
C ALA A 145 -26.88 -14.04 -6.31
N ASP A 146 -26.59 -14.08 -7.61
CA ASP A 146 -27.45 -14.75 -8.57
C ASP A 146 -27.19 -16.26 -8.49
N ILE A 147 -28.23 -17.01 -8.13
CA ILE A 147 -28.20 -18.48 -8.05
C ILE A 147 -28.81 -19.16 -9.29
N THR A 148 -29.17 -18.41 -10.34
CA THR A 148 -29.69 -18.97 -11.57
C THR A 148 -28.63 -19.88 -12.20
N GLY A 149 -29.02 -21.15 -12.41
CA GLY A 149 -28.10 -22.15 -12.93
C GLY A 149 -27.03 -22.66 -11.97
N ALA A 150 -27.15 -22.33 -10.68
CA ALA A 150 -26.23 -22.83 -9.66
C ALA A 150 -26.33 -24.35 -9.50
N GLU A 151 -25.21 -25.02 -9.29
CA GLU A 151 -25.15 -26.42 -8.94
C GLU A 151 -25.52 -26.60 -7.45
N VAL A 152 -26.51 -27.48 -7.20
CA VAL A 152 -27.00 -27.79 -5.85
C VAL A 152 -26.37 -29.09 -5.36
N ALA A 153 -25.66 -29.06 -4.25
CA ALA A 153 -25.18 -30.25 -3.58
C ALA A 153 -26.14 -30.65 -2.45
N LEU A 154 -26.65 -31.85 -2.51
CA LEU A 154 -27.51 -32.45 -1.49
C LEU A 154 -26.68 -33.35 -0.57
N VAL A 155 -27.13 -33.50 0.70
CA VAL A 155 -26.56 -34.47 1.65
C VAL A 155 -26.61 -35.88 1.08
N GLN A 156 -27.75 -36.23 0.48
CA GLN A 156 -27.98 -37.54 -0.13
C GLN A 156 -28.72 -37.36 -1.46
N ARG A 157 -28.29 -38.08 -2.50
CA ARG A 157 -28.84 -37.95 -3.86
C ARG A 157 -29.89 -39.05 -4.21
N SER A 158 -30.00 -40.08 -3.39
CA SER A 158 -30.97 -41.16 -3.56
C SER A 158 -31.66 -41.48 -2.25
N TYR A 159 -32.94 -41.76 -2.32
CA TYR A 159 -33.80 -42.08 -1.17
C TYR A 159 -34.64 -43.31 -1.51
N GLU A 160 -34.86 -44.19 -0.53
CA GLU A 160 -35.82 -45.29 -0.68
C GLU A 160 -37.26 -44.76 -0.63
N TYR A 161 -38.12 -45.29 -1.49
CA TYR A 161 -39.51 -44.90 -1.50
C TYR A 161 -40.23 -45.37 -0.21
N THR A 162 -40.82 -44.44 0.51
CA THR A 162 -41.51 -44.68 1.79
C THR A 162 -42.99 -44.33 1.73
N GLY A 163 -43.52 -43.86 0.57
CA GLY A 163 -44.90 -43.36 0.46
C GLY A 163 -45.11 -41.94 1.04
N ALA A 164 -44.07 -41.30 1.56
CA ALA A 164 -44.11 -39.94 2.16
C ALA A 164 -43.23 -38.97 1.31
N ALA A 165 -43.47 -37.66 1.48
CA ALA A 165 -42.66 -36.65 0.85
C ALA A 165 -41.26 -36.59 1.48
N PHE A 166 -40.22 -36.46 0.64
CA PHE A 166 -38.85 -36.25 1.06
C PHE A 166 -38.47 -34.78 0.96
N THR A 167 -37.74 -34.29 1.95
CA THR A 167 -37.17 -32.95 1.97
C THR A 167 -35.65 -33.06 2.08
N PRO A 168 -34.95 -33.21 0.91
CA PRO A 168 -33.48 -33.30 0.91
C PRO A 168 -32.84 -32.05 1.49
N ALA A 169 -31.85 -32.23 2.36
CA ALA A 169 -31.08 -31.14 2.88
C ALA A 169 -30.02 -30.70 1.87
N VAL A 170 -29.95 -29.41 1.62
CA VAL A 170 -28.93 -28.78 0.76
C VAL A 170 -27.68 -28.53 1.57
N VAL A 171 -26.52 -29.00 1.07
CA VAL A 171 -25.20 -28.80 1.70
C VAL A 171 -24.57 -27.50 1.23
N SER A 172 -24.65 -27.22 -0.06
CA SER A 172 -24.08 -26.02 -0.66
C SER A 172 -24.70 -25.72 -2.02
N LEU A 173 -24.61 -24.45 -2.42
CA LEU A 173 -24.81 -23.99 -3.80
C LEU A 173 -23.48 -23.57 -4.38
N THR A 174 -23.20 -23.95 -5.63
CA THR A 174 -22.04 -23.42 -6.37
C THR A 174 -22.59 -22.60 -7.53
N THR A 175 -22.34 -21.28 -7.51
CA THR A 175 -22.80 -20.36 -8.57
C THR A 175 -22.09 -20.64 -9.90
N THR A 176 -22.61 -20.12 -10.99
CA THR A 176 -21.98 -20.22 -12.32
C THR A 176 -20.60 -19.55 -12.38
N SER A 177 -20.32 -18.59 -11.49
CA SER A 177 -19.00 -18.00 -11.29
C SER A 177 -18.02 -18.88 -10.50
N GLY A 178 -18.42 -20.11 -10.13
CA GLY A 178 -17.62 -21.06 -9.37
C GLY A 178 -17.59 -20.82 -7.85
N LYS A 179 -18.43 -19.93 -7.36
CA LYS A 179 -18.48 -19.59 -5.95
C LYS A 179 -19.38 -20.56 -5.18
N ARG A 180 -18.82 -21.14 -4.12
CA ARG A 180 -19.55 -22.04 -3.22
C ARG A 180 -20.15 -21.25 -2.06
N ILE A 181 -21.48 -21.38 -1.86
CA ILE A 181 -22.24 -20.83 -0.75
C ILE A 181 -22.60 -22.00 0.17
N THR A 182 -22.19 -21.88 1.44
CA THR A 182 -22.57 -22.77 2.56
C THR A 182 -23.41 -21.94 3.54
N ASN A 183 -23.90 -22.48 4.63
CA ASN A 183 -24.79 -21.79 5.59
C ASN A 183 -26.10 -21.28 4.96
N LEU A 184 -26.74 -22.19 4.21
CA LEU A 184 -28.09 -21.99 3.69
C LEU A 184 -29.08 -22.24 4.83
N SER A 185 -29.53 -21.18 5.50
CA SER A 185 -30.56 -21.21 6.54
C SER A 185 -31.91 -20.77 5.96
#